data_a5c2fa71915e44fe25e07061de11bf6b
#
_entry.id   a5c2fa71915e44fe25e07061de11bf6b
#
_cell.length_a   1.000
_cell.length_b   1.000
_cell.length_c   1.000
_cell.angle_alpha   90.00
_cell.angle_beta   90.00
_cell.angle_gamma   90.00
#
_symmetry.space_group_name_H-M   'P 1'
#
loop_
_entity.id
_entity.type
_entity.pdbx_description
1 polymer ?
#
loop_
_entity_poly.entity_id
_entity_poly.type
_entity_poly.pdbx_seq_one_letter_code
_entity_poly.pdbx_strand_id
1 'polypeptide(L)'
;MNNIQDYQTTFEKNARKVAVKNAWSETNPSNTWPVLGEVDTRFSDRYVEDGSYLRLSDLTFSYNVPLSKKSKVLHGLNIGVSAGNLVVWTKYSGYSPFSNSFGSNVKRMGVDLNSAPYPKSVSVDLKFTF
;
A
#
# COMPACT_ATOMS: atom_id res chain seq x y z
N MET A 1 -5.01 12.42 -2.52
CA MET A 1 -5.46 11.25 -3.30
C MET A 1 -6.39 11.72 -4.39
N ASN A 2 -5.89 11.80 -5.60
CA ASN A 2 -6.65 12.23 -6.78
C ASN A 2 -7.19 10.98 -7.48
N ASN A 3 -8.11 10.28 -6.85
CA ASN A 3 -8.69 9.09 -7.45
C ASN A 3 -9.77 9.50 -8.44
N ILE A 4 -9.78 8.94 -9.64
CA ILE A 4 -10.82 9.15 -10.64
C ILE A 4 -12.23 8.84 -10.08
N GLN A 5 -12.32 7.90 -9.15
CA GLN A 5 -13.57 7.54 -8.47
C GLN A 5 -14.11 8.65 -7.56
N ASP A 6 -13.26 9.58 -7.10
CA ASP A 6 -13.71 10.70 -6.27
C ASP A 6 -14.58 11.71 -7.07
N TYR A 7 -14.50 11.67 -8.39
CA TYR A 7 -15.23 12.55 -9.31
C TYR A 7 -16.38 11.85 -10.02
N GLN A 8 -16.36 10.51 -10.06
CA GLN A 8 -17.40 9.69 -10.66
C GLN A 8 -18.56 9.47 -9.67
N THR A 9 -19.12 10.52 -9.13
CA THR A 9 -20.32 10.40 -8.30
C THR A 9 -21.54 10.33 -9.21
N THR A 10 -21.94 9.12 -9.54
CA THR A 10 -23.33 8.87 -9.92
C THR A 10 -24.19 8.98 -8.65
N PHE A 11 -25.47 9.28 -8.79
CA PHE A 11 -26.43 9.35 -7.68
C PHE A 11 -26.51 8.07 -6.82
N GLU A 12 -25.80 7.01 -7.21
CA GLU A 12 -25.75 5.70 -6.57
C GLU A 12 -24.58 5.52 -5.60
N LYS A 13 -23.60 6.44 -5.55
CA LYS A 13 -22.40 6.29 -4.71
C LYS A 13 -22.13 7.52 -3.88
N ASN A 14 -21.67 7.32 -2.67
CA ASN A 14 -21.25 8.42 -1.79
C ASN A 14 -19.94 9.06 -2.29
N ALA A 15 -19.99 10.38 -2.46
CA ALA A 15 -18.80 11.17 -2.76
C ALA A 15 -18.02 11.51 -1.49
N ARG A 16 -16.70 11.67 -1.65
CA ARG A 16 -15.88 12.21 -0.55
C ARG A 16 -16.27 13.66 -0.26
N LYS A 17 -16.39 13.99 1.01
CA LYS A 17 -16.74 15.34 1.47
C LYS A 17 -15.85 16.44 0.84
N VAL A 18 -14.57 16.15 0.65
CA VAL A 18 -13.60 17.07 0.02
C VAL A 18 -13.95 17.32 -1.44
N ALA A 19 -14.34 16.28 -2.20
CA ALA A 19 -14.76 16.44 -3.59
C ALA A 19 -16.03 17.26 -3.70
N VAL A 20 -17.03 16.97 -2.88
CA VAL A 20 -18.30 17.74 -2.85
C VAL A 20 -18.06 19.20 -2.51
N LYS A 21 -17.23 19.49 -1.51
CA LYS A 21 -16.99 20.87 -1.05
C LYS A 21 -16.22 21.72 -2.06
N ASN A 22 -15.30 21.12 -2.82
CA ASN A 22 -14.41 21.83 -3.73
C ASN A 22 -14.81 21.70 -5.20
N ALA A 23 -15.82 20.90 -5.53
CA ALA A 23 -16.30 20.72 -6.89
C ALA A 23 -16.64 22.07 -7.54
N TRP A 24 -16.37 22.14 -8.83
CA TRP A 24 -16.74 23.30 -9.61
C TRP A 24 -18.27 23.48 -9.67
N SER A 25 -18.73 24.68 -9.46
CA SER A 25 -20.10 25.11 -9.70
C SER A 25 -20.09 26.61 -10.07
N GLU A 26 -21.19 27.10 -10.59
CA GLU A 26 -21.30 28.53 -10.90
C GLU A 26 -21.08 29.45 -9.67
N THR A 27 -21.45 28.95 -8.50
CA THR A 27 -21.24 29.63 -7.21
C THR A 27 -19.90 29.35 -6.55
N ASN A 28 -19.17 28.32 -7.02
CA ASN A 28 -17.85 27.92 -6.53
C ASN A 28 -16.92 27.58 -7.71
N PRO A 29 -16.45 28.56 -8.50
CA PRO A 29 -15.57 28.33 -9.62
C PRO A 29 -14.25 27.69 -9.17
N SER A 30 -13.81 26.64 -9.83
CA SER A 30 -12.57 25.93 -9.52
C SER A 30 -11.84 25.52 -10.81
N ASN A 31 -10.56 25.86 -10.90
CA ASN A 31 -9.69 25.40 -11.99
C ASN A 31 -9.07 24.02 -11.68
N THR A 32 -9.26 23.53 -10.47
CA THR A 32 -8.63 22.31 -9.97
C THR A 32 -9.62 21.16 -9.82
N TRP A 33 -10.88 21.46 -9.53
CA TRP A 33 -11.90 20.48 -9.25
C TRP A 33 -12.98 20.49 -10.34
N PRO A 34 -13.29 19.34 -10.98
CA PRO A 34 -14.34 19.27 -11.98
C PRO A 34 -15.74 19.35 -11.36
N VAL A 35 -16.72 19.39 -12.21
CA VAL A 35 -18.14 19.27 -11.83
C VAL A 35 -18.39 17.86 -11.25
N LEU A 36 -19.21 17.77 -10.21
CA LEU A 36 -19.63 16.49 -9.67
C LEU A 36 -20.52 15.74 -10.65
N GLY A 37 -20.27 14.43 -10.79
CA GLY A 37 -21.09 13.56 -11.63
C GLY A 37 -20.67 13.52 -13.09
N GLU A 38 -19.74 14.34 -13.52
CA GLU A 38 -19.17 14.26 -14.86
C GLU A 38 -18.14 13.12 -14.94
N VAL A 39 -18.41 12.14 -15.80
CA VAL A 39 -17.48 11.03 -16.03
C VAL A 39 -16.45 11.45 -17.06
N ASP A 40 -15.36 12.05 -16.63
CA ASP A 40 -14.20 12.28 -17.50
C ASP A 40 -13.27 11.06 -17.49
N THR A 41 -13.32 10.29 -18.57
CA THR A 41 -12.48 9.10 -18.76
C THR A 41 -11.17 9.41 -19.47
N ARG A 42 -10.90 10.68 -19.77
CA ARG A 42 -9.67 11.09 -20.46
C ARG A 42 -8.46 10.96 -19.55
N PHE A 43 -7.37 10.50 -20.13
CA PHE A 43 -6.07 10.53 -19.45
C PHE A 43 -5.67 11.97 -19.17
N SER A 44 -5.30 12.24 -17.92
CA SER A 44 -4.82 13.53 -17.47
C SER A 44 -3.57 13.33 -16.61
N ASP A 45 -2.64 14.26 -16.66
CA ASP A 45 -1.46 14.35 -15.78
C ASP A 45 -1.83 14.42 -14.30
N ARG A 46 -3.05 14.85 -14.01
CA ARG A 46 -3.64 14.86 -12.66
C ARG A 46 -3.61 13.49 -11.97
N TYR A 47 -3.67 12.40 -12.74
CA TYR A 47 -3.66 11.03 -12.22
C TYR A 47 -2.28 10.41 -12.22
N VAL A 48 -1.27 11.15 -12.71
CA VAL A 48 0.12 10.69 -12.71
C VAL A 48 0.79 11.18 -11.43
N GLU A 49 1.25 10.26 -10.63
CA GLU A 49 1.96 10.54 -9.38
C GLU A 49 3.37 9.93 -9.39
N ASP A 50 4.25 10.48 -8.58
CA ASP A 50 5.58 9.90 -8.36
C ASP A 50 5.44 8.61 -7.57
N GLY A 51 5.69 7.49 -8.23
CA GLY A 51 5.67 6.15 -7.65
C GLY A 51 6.98 5.72 -6.99
N SER A 52 7.95 6.62 -6.83
CA SER A 52 9.21 6.30 -6.17
C SER A 52 9.01 5.94 -4.70
N TYR A 53 9.70 4.92 -4.23
CA TYR A 53 9.60 4.48 -2.83
C TYR A 53 10.87 3.81 -2.33
N LEU A 54 11.04 3.84 -1.02
CA LEU A 54 11.97 3.01 -0.27
C LEU A 54 11.17 2.15 0.70
N ARG A 55 11.38 0.83 0.67
CA ARG A 55 10.65 -0.11 1.52
C ARG A 55 11.60 -0.95 2.36
N LEU A 56 11.31 -1.05 3.65
CA LEU A 56 11.89 -2.07 4.52
C LEU A 56 11.00 -3.32 4.43
N SER A 57 11.38 -4.22 3.51
CA SER A 57 10.57 -5.39 3.16
C SER A 57 10.61 -6.44 4.23
N ASP A 58 11.82 -6.79 4.65
CA ASP A 58 12.05 -7.90 5.57
C ASP A 58 13.18 -7.55 6.54
N LEU A 59 12.93 -7.82 7.79
CA LEU A 59 13.91 -7.69 8.86
C LEU A 59 13.86 -8.98 9.68
N THR A 60 14.97 -9.70 9.73
CA THR A 60 15.06 -10.97 10.46
C THR A 60 16.22 -10.93 11.43
N PHE A 61 15.94 -11.28 12.67
CA PHE A 61 16.93 -11.56 13.70
C PHE A 61 16.82 -12.99 14.12
N SER A 62 17.95 -13.70 14.19
CA SER A 62 18.00 -15.05 14.71
C SER A 62 19.12 -15.18 15.72
N TYR A 63 18.86 -15.92 16.80
CA TYR A 63 19.81 -16.17 17.85
C TYR A 63 19.88 -17.67 18.18
N ASN A 64 21.07 -18.21 18.05
CA ASN A 64 21.36 -19.57 18.49
C ASN A 64 21.70 -19.56 19.98
N VAL A 65 20.82 -20.14 20.78
CA VAL A 65 21.04 -20.24 22.23
C VAL A 65 22.12 -21.26 22.50
N PRO A 66 23.23 -20.90 23.13
CA PRO A 66 24.28 -21.86 23.49
C PRO A 66 23.77 -22.78 24.60
N LEU A 67 23.47 -24.02 24.23
CA LEU A 67 23.05 -25.03 25.20
C LEU A 67 24.26 -25.70 25.87
N SER A 68 24.12 -26.00 27.16
CA SER A 68 25.14 -26.75 27.87
C SER A 68 25.27 -28.17 27.30
N LYS A 69 26.50 -28.61 27.07
CA LYS A 69 26.82 -29.98 26.60
C LYS A 69 26.29 -31.12 27.50
N LYS A 70 25.75 -30.77 28.67
CA LYS A 70 25.12 -31.73 29.62
C LYS A 70 23.67 -32.09 29.24
N SER A 71 23.02 -31.38 28.31
CA SER A 71 21.67 -31.71 27.85
C SER A 71 21.74 -32.95 26.96
N LYS A 72 21.11 -34.04 27.39
CA LYS A 72 21.09 -35.32 26.62
C LYS A 72 19.95 -35.36 25.59
N VAL A 73 19.03 -34.44 25.64
CA VAL A 73 17.79 -34.46 24.83
C VAL A 73 17.76 -33.31 23.83
N LEU A 74 18.18 -32.12 24.22
CA LEU A 74 18.11 -30.92 23.37
C LEU A 74 19.52 -30.52 22.93
N HIS A 75 19.79 -30.63 21.63
CA HIS A 75 21.11 -30.34 21.05
C HIS A 75 21.23 -28.92 20.52
N GLY A 76 20.12 -28.27 20.26
CA GLY A 76 20.13 -26.87 19.79
C GLY A 76 18.78 -26.18 19.95
N LEU A 77 18.82 -24.88 20.20
CA LEU A 77 17.68 -23.99 20.21
C LEU A 77 18.04 -22.75 19.40
N ASN A 78 17.26 -22.48 18.36
CA ASN A 78 17.33 -21.23 17.62
C ASN A 78 16.04 -20.46 17.83
N ILE A 79 16.18 -19.18 18.14
CA ILE A 79 15.05 -18.25 18.28
C ILE A 79 15.18 -17.23 17.16
N GLY A 80 14.17 -17.12 16.32
CA GLY A 80 14.07 -16.17 15.23
C GLY A 80 12.91 -15.21 15.45
N VAL A 81 13.10 -13.95 15.07
CA VAL A 81 12.04 -12.96 14.93
C VAL A 81 12.17 -12.35 13.56
N SER A 82 11.11 -12.42 12.78
CA SER A 82 11.05 -11.81 11.46
C SER A 82 9.87 -10.86 11.35
N ALA A 83 10.08 -9.78 10.64
CA ALA A 83 9.06 -8.77 10.41
C ALA A 83 9.06 -8.35 8.94
N GLY A 84 7.90 -8.37 8.32
CA GLY A 84 7.70 -8.03 6.92
C GLY A 84 6.88 -6.76 6.70
N ASN A 85 7.21 -6.03 5.64
CA ASN A 85 6.52 -4.81 5.22
C ASN A 85 6.40 -3.73 6.32
N LEU A 86 7.46 -3.51 7.09
CA LEU A 86 7.44 -2.65 8.27
C LEU A 86 7.16 -1.19 7.91
N VAL A 87 7.90 -0.65 6.95
CA VAL A 87 7.84 0.77 6.59
C VAL A 87 8.01 0.94 5.08
N VAL A 88 7.24 1.86 4.53
CA VAL A 88 7.40 2.36 3.16
C VAL A 88 7.51 3.88 3.22
N TRP A 89 8.60 4.42 2.69
CA TRP A 89 8.79 5.86 2.51
C TRP A 89 8.51 6.19 1.06
N THR A 90 7.51 7.02 0.83
CA THR A 90 7.09 7.42 -0.52
C THR A 90 6.37 8.77 -0.49
N LYS A 91 6.33 9.45 -1.63
CA LYS A 91 5.49 10.62 -1.88
C LYS A 91 4.16 10.25 -2.52
N TYR A 92 3.98 8.98 -2.88
CA TYR A 92 2.74 8.49 -3.45
C TYR A 92 1.57 8.65 -2.49
N SER A 93 0.46 9.18 -2.98
CA SER A 93 -0.71 9.50 -2.15
C SER A 93 -1.63 8.30 -1.88
N GLY A 94 -1.48 7.21 -2.65
CA GLY A 94 -2.23 5.97 -2.52
C GLY A 94 -1.75 5.06 -1.39
N TYR A 95 -2.36 3.89 -1.27
CA TYR A 95 -2.02 2.92 -0.23
C TYR A 95 -0.66 2.27 -0.42
N SER A 96 -0.27 2.02 -1.68
CA SER A 96 0.98 1.34 -1.98
C SER A 96 1.51 1.73 -3.35
N PRO A 97 2.71 2.31 -3.44
CA PRO A 97 3.30 2.73 -4.72
C PRO A 97 3.73 1.56 -5.62
N PHE A 98 3.81 0.36 -5.07
CA PHE A 98 4.15 -0.87 -5.81
C PHE A 98 2.92 -1.74 -6.11
N SER A 99 1.73 -1.23 -5.87
CA SER A 99 0.49 -1.88 -6.29
C SER A 99 0.33 -1.83 -7.80
N ASN A 100 -0.14 -2.93 -8.36
CA ASN A 100 -0.49 -3.03 -9.76
C ASN A 100 -1.81 -3.75 -9.90
N SER A 101 -2.85 -3.01 -10.24
CA SER A 101 -4.22 -3.55 -10.34
C SER A 101 -4.42 -4.54 -11.49
N PHE A 102 -3.49 -4.56 -12.45
CA PHE A 102 -3.54 -5.44 -13.61
C PHE A 102 -2.54 -6.61 -13.57
N GLY A 103 -1.97 -6.89 -12.41
CA GLY A 103 -1.07 -8.03 -12.20
C GLY A 103 0.15 -7.98 -13.11
N SER A 104 0.41 -9.03 -13.88
CA SER A 104 1.56 -9.15 -14.78
C SER A 104 1.38 -8.50 -16.15
N ASN A 105 0.33 -7.71 -16.37
CA ASN A 105 0.12 -7.06 -17.66
C ASN A 105 1.08 -5.89 -17.86
N VAL A 106 2.14 -6.11 -18.63
CA VAL A 106 3.22 -5.15 -18.88
C VAL A 106 2.73 -3.83 -19.49
N LYS A 107 1.66 -3.86 -20.30
CA LYS A 107 1.10 -2.66 -20.94
C LYS A 107 0.35 -1.74 -19.96
N ARG A 108 0.03 -2.24 -18.77
CA ARG A 108 -0.73 -1.53 -17.73
C ARG A 108 -0.01 -1.54 -16.38
N MET A 109 1.31 -1.69 -16.40
CA MET A 109 2.11 -1.59 -15.18
C MET A 109 2.02 -0.18 -14.60
N GLY A 110 2.00 -0.11 -13.26
CA GLY A 110 1.91 1.17 -12.55
C GLY A 110 0.51 1.77 -12.49
N VAL A 111 -0.53 1.05 -12.94
CA VAL A 111 -1.92 1.50 -12.78
C VAL A 111 -2.46 0.98 -11.46
N ASP A 112 -2.81 1.89 -10.56
CA ASP A 112 -3.46 1.59 -9.29
C ASP A 112 -4.94 1.98 -9.33
N LEU A 113 -5.81 0.99 -9.26
CA LEU A 113 -7.27 1.15 -9.16
C LEU A 113 -7.73 0.87 -7.72
N ASN A 114 -7.10 1.51 -6.75
CA ASN A 114 -7.44 1.36 -5.33
C ASN A 114 -7.13 -0.04 -4.77
N SER A 115 -5.96 -0.57 -5.10
CA SER A 115 -5.47 -1.85 -4.61
C SER A 115 -5.34 -1.85 -3.08
N ALA A 116 -5.66 -2.98 -2.46
CA ALA A 116 -5.49 -3.13 -1.01
C ALA A 116 -4.02 -2.99 -0.60
N PRO A 117 -3.74 -2.37 0.56
CA PRO A 117 -2.38 -2.26 1.06
C PRO A 117 -1.80 -3.64 1.43
N TYR A 118 -0.50 -3.79 1.27
CA TYR A 118 0.19 -4.99 1.74
C TYR A 118 0.20 -5.03 3.28
N PRO A 119 -0.17 -6.18 3.87
CA PRO A 119 -0.19 -6.31 5.33
C PRO A 119 1.22 -6.25 5.91
N LYS A 120 1.35 -5.67 7.09
CA LYS A 120 2.54 -5.84 7.93
C LYS A 120 2.44 -7.18 8.63
N SER A 121 3.56 -7.87 8.75
CA SER A 121 3.63 -9.16 9.43
C SER A 121 4.76 -9.18 10.44
N VAL A 122 4.55 -9.90 11.52
CA VAL A 122 5.59 -10.24 12.51
C VAL A 122 5.46 -11.71 12.81
N SER A 123 6.56 -12.43 12.74
CA SER A 123 6.64 -13.86 13.04
C SER A 123 7.72 -14.13 14.08
N VAL A 124 7.47 -15.09 14.93
CA VAL A 124 8.43 -15.61 15.88
C VAL A 124 8.65 -17.10 15.58
N ASP A 125 9.88 -17.46 15.34
CA ASP A 125 10.27 -18.82 14.97
C ASP A 125 11.09 -19.45 16.10
N LEU A 126 10.69 -20.63 16.52
CA LEU A 126 11.40 -21.44 17.50
C LEU A 126 11.79 -22.78 16.87
N LYS A 127 13.08 -23.02 16.72
CA LYS A 127 13.61 -24.28 16.17
C LYS A 127 14.37 -25.04 17.24
N PHE A 128 13.85 -26.20 17.58
CA PHE A 128 14.49 -27.15 18.49
C PHE A 128 15.21 -28.24 17.69
N THR A 129 16.40 -28.60 18.10
CA THR A 129 17.17 -29.73 17.53
C THR A 129 17.42 -30.75 18.65
N PHE A 130 16.93 -31.97 18.43
CA PHE A 130 17.02 -33.06 19.35
C PHE A 130 18.08 -34.05 18.90
#